data_fa1f287ffed5207bcbd39d7006186630
#
_entry.id   fa1f287ffed5207bcbd39d7006186630
#
_cell.length_a   1.000
_cell.length_b   1.000
_cell.length_c   1.000
_cell.angle_alpha   90.00
_cell.angle_beta   90.00
_cell.angle_gamma   90.00
#
_symmetry.space_group_name_H-M   'P 1'
#
loop_
_entity.id
_entity.type
_entity.pdbx_description
1 polymer ?
#
loop_
_entity_poly.entity_id
_entity_poly.type
_entity_poly.pdbx_seq_one_letter_code
_entity_poly.pdbx_strand_id
1 'polypeptide(L)'
;RVYRGTDTQAPDPLIEAKQGAGNAPAYRGTAYVVFERIPLDRFGNRLPQFQFEVMRPVGKVAQSVRAVALIPGSTEFGLSPDPVSDEPIAGQKRWINRNILRARSDWTASLDELQALCPDLHHVAIVLPWFGDDLRAGSCRIRPGVTALSARKPSQVWKVENVTRADAHLISRSGDGAAYGGTPSDQSVIAAIRDLKARGLKVTLYPFIMMDVPPDNQLPSPYGGIGQPAYPWRGRITCHPAAGVAGSPDKTAVAGEQVQAFVDGPWGYRRFLNHCADLAQQAGGVDAFLLGSELRGLTGIRDGQDSFPFVTHLCALAAEMRAILGSGCQITYGADWSEYFGYQAQDGSGDLFFNLDPLWSHPAIDAIGIDNYMPLADWRDSDLDEGNPDGFETAYDLDGLTRQVVSGEGYDWYYASVEDRETRRRSPIADGLAGKPWVYRYKDLESWWSNRHYNRLAGAEATQPTAWVPHSK
;
A
#
# COMPACT_ATOMS: atom_id res chain seq x y z
N ARG A 1 -36.28 -13.79 -5.75
CA ARG A 1 -35.31 -14.63 -5.02
C ARG A 1 -34.22 -15.07 -5.97
N VAL A 2 -32.98 -15.14 -5.47
CA VAL A 2 -31.81 -15.58 -6.24
C VAL A 2 -31.33 -16.91 -5.67
N TYR A 3 -31.12 -17.87 -6.54
CA TYR A 3 -30.60 -19.21 -6.26
C TYR A 3 -29.23 -19.36 -6.92
N ARG A 4 -28.21 -19.75 -6.17
CA ARG A 4 -26.82 -19.78 -6.65
C ARG A 4 -26.39 -21.11 -7.28
N GLY A 5 -27.25 -22.12 -7.24
CA GLY A 5 -26.94 -23.45 -7.79
C GLY A 5 -26.06 -24.29 -6.87
N THR A 6 -26.13 -24.10 -5.54
CA THR A 6 -25.35 -24.92 -4.60
C THR A 6 -25.79 -26.39 -4.59
N ASP A 7 -24.91 -27.29 -4.18
CA ASP A 7 -25.21 -28.75 -4.09
C ASP A 7 -26.29 -29.07 -3.07
N THR A 8 -26.54 -28.16 -2.12
CA THR A 8 -27.57 -28.28 -1.08
C THR A 8 -28.82 -27.46 -1.35
N GLN A 9 -28.90 -26.82 -2.55
CA GLN A 9 -30.02 -25.96 -2.91
C GLN A 9 -31.35 -26.70 -2.86
N ALA A 10 -32.32 -26.09 -2.18
CA ALA A 10 -33.71 -26.56 -2.14
C ALA A 10 -34.53 -25.97 -3.30
N PRO A 11 -35.65 -26.61 -3.69
CA PRO A 11 -36.60 -26.06 -4.64
C PRO A 11 -37.14 -24.69 -4.18
N ASP A 12 -37.49 -23.81 -5.13
CA ASP A 12 -38.19 -22.56 -4.78
C ASP A 12 -39.58 -22.87 -4.25
N PRO A 13 -39.97 -22.35 -3.06
CA PRO A 13 -41.26 -22.66 -2.45
C PRO A 13 -42.47 -22.24 -3.28
N LEU A 14 -42.36 -21.19 -4.10
CA LEU A 14 -43.46 -20.77 -4.97
C LEU A 14 -43.65 -21.74 -6.15
N ILE A 15 -42.54 -22.21 -6.73
CA ILE A 15 -42.58 -23.21 -7.82
C ILE A 15 -43.13 -24.52 -7.27
N GLU A 16 -42.63 -24.96 -6.10
CA GLU A 16 -43.08 -26.19 -5.45
C GLU A 16 -44.59 -26.15 -5.08
N ALA A 17 -45.04 -25.00 -4.54
CA ALA A 17 -46.47 -24.81 -4.22
C ALA A 17 -47.38 -24.88 -5.46
N LYS A 18 -46.84 -24.51 -6.63
CA LYS A 18 -47.61 -24.56 -7.90
C LYS A 18 -47.52 -25.91 -8.62
N GLN A 19 -46.43 -26.62 -8.49
CA GLN A 19 -46.20 -27.90 -9.15
C GLN A 19 -46.53 -29.12 -8.29
N GLY A 20 -46.74 -28.90 -6.99
CA GLY A 20 -46.94 -29.94 -5.99
C GLY A 20 -45.64 -30.35 -5.30
N ALA A 21 -45.76 -30.73 -4.03
CA ALA A 21 -44.61 -31.12 -3.21
C ALA A 21 -43.83 -32.29 -3.83
N GLY A 22 -42.51 -32.13 -3.94
CA GLY A 22 -41.59 -33.08 -4.54
C GLY A 22 -41.53 -33.10 -6.07
N ASN A 23 -42.37 -32.30 -6.77
CA ASN A 23 -42.39 -32.21 -8.25
C ASN A 23 -41.54 -31.05 -8.78
N ALA A 24 -41.06 -30.12 -7.92
CA ALA A 24 -40.21 -29.02 -8.35
C ALA A 24 -38.74 -29.39 -8.23
N PRO A 25 -37.96 -29.27 -9.31
CA PRO A 25 -36.53 -29.51 -9.23
C PRO A 25 -35.81 -28.42 -8.43
N ALA A 26 -34.80 -28.81 -7.68
CA ALA A 26 -33.95 -27.83 -6.92
C ALA A 26 -32.95 -27.09 -7.80
N TYR A 27 -32.76 -27.50 -9.03
CA TYR A 27 -31.77 -26.93 -9.97
C TYR A 27 -30.37 -26.80 -9.39
N ARG A 28 -29.89 -27.82 -8.67
CA ARG A 28 -28.52 -27.89 -8.15
C ARG A 28 -27.53 -27.82 -9.31
N GLY A 29 -26.46 -27.06 -9.12
CA GLY A 29 -25.49 -26.76 -10.19
C GLY A 29 -25.94 -25.66 -11.18
N THR A 30 -27.16 -25.13 -11.04
CA THR A 30 -27.69 -24.08 -11.93
C THR A 30 -28.17 -22.88 -11.12
N ALA A 31 -27.59 -21.71 -11.40
CA ALA A 31 -28.09 -20.46 -10.82
C ALA A 31 -29.35 -20.01 -11.55
N TYR A 32 -30.36 -19.57 -10.80
CA TYR A 32 -31.60 -19.03 -11.37
C TYR A 32 -32.23 -17.97 -10.49
N VAL A 33 -33.13 -17.17 -11.07
CA VAL A 33 -33.83 -16.10 -10.38
C VAL A 33 -35.34 -16.29 -10.50
N VAL A 34 -36.04 -16.15 -9.39
CA VAL A 34 -37.52 -16.16 -9.34
C VAL A 34 -37.99 -14.76 -9.05
N PHE A 35 -38.75 -14.20 -10.01
CA PHE A 35 -39.45 -12.95 -9.86
C PHE A 35 -40.89 -13.21 -9.46
N GLU A 36 -41.30 -12.60 -8.35
CA GLU A 36 -42.66 -12.72 -7.81
C GLU A 36 -43.34 -11.35 -7.83
N ARG A 37 -44.58 -11.31 -8.34
CA ARG A 37 -45.44 -10.10 -8.34
C ARG A 37 -44.83 -8.89 -9.03
N ILE A 38 -44.29 -9.07 -10.24
CA ILE A 38 -43.78 -7.96 -11.04
C ILE A 38 -44.99 -7.07 -11.46
N PRO A 39 -44.98 -5.77 -11.12
CA PRO A 39 -46.04 -4.86 -11.55
C PRO A 39 -45.87 -4.54 -13.04
N LEU A 40 -46.66 -5.21 -13.90
CA LEU A 40 -46.53 -5.11 -15.35
C LEU A 40 -47.03 -3.75 -15.91
N ASP A 41 -47.88 -3.06 -15.18
CA ASP A 41 -48.37 -1.70 -15.52
C ASP A 41 -47.22 -0.72 -15.80
N ARG A 42 -46.12 -0.82 -15.07
CA ARG A 42 -44.90 -0.03 -15.27
C ARG A 42 -44.14 -0.34 -16.53
N PHE A 43 -44.44 -1.47 -17.17
CA PHE A 43 -43.76 -2.00 -18.36
C PHE A 43 -44.73 -2.16 -19.56
N GLY A 44 -45.85 -1.40 -19.56
CA GLY A 44 -46.84 -1.46 -20.62
C GLY A 44 -47.52 -2.80 -20.76
N ASN A 45 -47.79 -3.49 -19.64
CA ASN A 45 -48.34 -4.84 -19.55
C ASN A 45 -47.54 -5.91 -20.29
N ARG A 46 -46.21 -5.71 -20.40
CA ARG A 46 -45.29 -6.66 -21.00
C ARG A 46 -44.32 -7.14 -19.91
N LEU A 47 -43.78 -8.36 -20.09
CA LEU A 47 -42.66 -8.83 -19.28
C LEU A 47 -41.45 -7.92 -19.52
N PRO A 48 -40.84 -7.37 -18.47
CA PRO A 48 -39.62 -6.58 -18.63
C PRO A 48 -38.49 -7.44 -19.17
N GLN A 49 -37.61 -6.84 -19.96
CA GLN A 49 -36.35 -7.47 -20.36
C GLN A 49 -35.37 -7.38 -19.21
N PHE A 50 -34.79 -8.52 -18.81
CA PHE A 50 -33.82 -8.61 -17.73
C PHE A 50 -32.41 -8.72 -18.29
N GLN A 51 -31.48 -8.02 -17.62
CA GLN A 51 -30.04 -8.18 -17.82
C GLN A 51 -29.45 -8.59 -16.48
N PHE A 52 -28.58 -9.63 -16.52
CA PHE A 52 -27.93 -10.14 -15.33
C PHE A 52 -26.41 -9.96 -15.46
N GLU A 53 -25.79 -9.56 -14.38
CA GLU A 53 -24.36 -9.59 -14.18
C GLU A 53 -24.06 -10.69 -13.17
N VAL A 54 -23.19 -11.64 -13.52
CA VAL A 54 -22.86 -12.81 -12.70
C VAL A 54 -21.42 -12.70 -12.24
N MET A 55 -21.21 -12.63 -10.94
CA MET A 55 -19.90 -12.61 -10.30
C MET A 55 -19.71 -13.92 -9.56
N ARG A 56 -18.64 -14.64 -9.87
CA ARG A 56 -18.26 -15.87 -9.16
C ARG A 56 -16.75 -16.06 -9.18
N PRO A 57 -16.17 -16.64 -8.14
CA PRO A 57 -14.75 -16.99 -8.13
C PRO A 57 -14.47 -18.01 -9.23
N VAL A 58 -13.42 -17.77 -10.01
CA VAL A 58 -12.92 -18.68 -11.02
C VAL A 58 -11.52 -19.11 -10.64
N GLY A 59 -11.36 -20.40 -10.34
CA GLY A 59 -10.08 -20.98 -9.96
C GLY A 59 -9.69 -20.73 -8.47
N LYS A 60 -8.56 -21.33 -8.09
CA LYS A 60 -8.10 -21.36 -6.69
C LYS A 60 -7.58 -20.01 -6.18
N VAL A 61 -7.03 -19.16 -7.06
CA VAL A 61 -6.44 -17.88 -6.66
C VAL A 61 -7.47 -16.97 -6.01
N ALA A 62 -8.63 -16.77 -6.65
CA ALA A 62 -9.70 -15.94 -6.10
C ALA A 62 -10.21 -16.47 -4.74
N GLN A 63 -10.28 -17.79 -4.59
CA GLN A 63 -10.69 -18.44 -3.33
C GLN A 63 -9.63 -18.34 -2.23
N SER A 64 -8.36 -18.14 -2.56
CA SER A 64 -7.28 -18.03 -1.57
C SER A 64 -6.98 -16.60 -1.12
N VAL A 65 -7.58 -15.59 -1.77
CA VAL A 65 -7.39 -14.18 -1.39
C VAL A 65 -8.07 -13.89 -0.05
N ARG A 66 -7.29 -13.51 0.95
CA ARG A 66 -7.74 -13.22 2.31
C ARG A 66 -7.63 -11.76 2.70
N ALA A 67 -6.75 -11.03 2.05
CA ALA A 67 -6.53 -9.61 2.31
C ALA A 67 -6.26 -8.86 0.99
N VAL A 68 -6.68 -7.60 0.93
CA VAL A 68 -6.40 -6.71 -0.20
C VAL A 68 -6.10 -5.30 0.28
N ALA A 69 -5.31 -4.55 -0.49
CA ALA A 69 -5.15 -3.11 -0.33
C ALA A 69 -6.08 -2.39 -1.32
N LEU A 70 -6.92 -1.49 -0.81
CA LEU A 70 -7.77 -0.62 -1.62
C LEU A 70 -7.13 0.75 -1.75
N ILE A 71 -6.80 1.10 -2.98
CA ILE A 71 -6.27 2.41 -3.33
C ILE A 71 -7.45 3.29 -3.77
N PRO A 72 -7.59 4.54 -3.24
CA PRO A 72 -8.63 5.46 -3.68
C PRO A 72 -8.58 5.65 -5.20
N GLY A 73 -9.74 5.73 -5.82
CA GLY A 73 -9.85 5.94 -7.27
C GLY A 73 -9.48 7.36 -7.70
N SER A 74 -9.92 7.76 -8.88
CA SER A 74 -9.61 9.05 -9.52
C SER A 74 -10.40 10.25 -8.94
N THR A 75 -10.98 10.12 -7.77
CA THR A 75 -11.77 11.17 -7.10
C THR A 75 -11.57 11.14 -5.60
N GLU A 76 -11.65 12.32 -4.96
CA GLU A 76 -11.57 12.47 -3.51
C GLU A 76 -12.77 11.84 -2.76
N PHE A 77 -13.73 11.29 -3.47
CA PHE A 77 -14.91 10.62 -2.93
C PHE A 77 -15.01 9.13 -3.29
N GLY A 78 -13.93 8.56 -3.86
CA GLY A 78 -13.90 7.15 -4.26
C GLY A 78 -14.16 6.16 -3.12
N LEU A 79 -13.82 6.53 -1.89
CA LEU A 79 -14.07 5.73 -0.68
C LEU A 79 -15.48 5.92 -0.10
N SER A 80 -16.32 6.85 -0.63
CA SER A 80 -17.63 7.09 -0.04
C SER A 80 -18.65 6.01 -0.42
N PRO A 81 -19.27 5.32 0.57
CA PRO A 81 -20.40 4.42 0.33
C PRO A 81 -21.64 5.16 -0.17
N ASP A 82 -21.76 6.46 0.12
CA ASP A 82 -22.87 7.29 -0.30
C ASP A 82 -22.57 7.97 -1.64
N PRO A 83 -23.58 8.14 -2.50
CA PRO A 83 -23.41 8.81 -3.78
C PRO A 83 -23.16 10.31 -3.59
N VAL A 84 -22.07 10.80 -4.18
CA VAL A 84 -21.67 12.21 -4.16
C VAL A 84 -21.82 12.82 -5.53
N SER A 85 -22.33 14.06 -5.57
CA SER A 85 -22.58 14.80 -6.81
C SER A 85 -22.18 16.25 -6.70
N ASP A 86 -21.96 16.89 -7.85
CA ASP A 86 -21.82 18.33 -8.01
C ASP A 86 -22.70 18.86 -9.17
N GLU A 87 -22.70 20.18 -9.37
CA GLU A 87 -23.33 20.83 -10.51
C GLU A 87 -22.27 21.62 -11.30
N PRO A 88 -21.43 21.02 -12.13
CA PRO A 88 -20.41 21.75 -12.90
C PRO A 88 -21.02 22.82 -13.80
N ILE A 89 -22.22 22.56 -14.31
CA ILE A 89 -23.07 23.52 -15.06
C ILE A 89 -24.37 23.67 -14.31
N ALA A 90 -24.93 24.91 -14.29
CA ALA A 90 -26.19 25.20 -13.60
C ALA A 90 -27.31 24.26 -14.04
N GLY A 91 -27.95 23.58 -13.08
CA GLY A 91 -29.05 22.65 -13.34
C GLY A 91 -28.63 21.28 -13.88
N GLN A 92 -27.33 21.03 -14.11
CA GLN A 92 -26.81 19.73 -14.54
C GLN A 92 -26.10 19.03 -13.38
N LYS A 93 -26.79 18.10 -12.75
CA LYS A 93 -26.22 17.26 -11.71
C LYS A 93 -25.27 16.23 -12.33
N ARG A 94 -24.02 16.16 -11.82
CA ARG A 94 -23.04 15.14 -12.16
C ARG A 94 -22.75 14.27 -10.93
N TRP A 95 -22.81 12.95 -11.10
CA TRP A 95 -22.35 12.01 -10.09
C TRP A 95 -20.85 11.87 -10.16
N ILE A 96 -20.16 11.95 -9.02
CA ILE A 96 -18.70 11.89 -8.92
C ILE A 96 -18.23 10.45 -8.70
N ASN A 97 -18.93 9.70 -7.84
CA ASN A 97 -18.56 8.33 -7.43
C ASN A 97 -19.69 7.32 -7.68
N ARG A 98 -20.49 7.53 -8.73
CA ARG A 98 -21.55 6.61 -9.15
C ARG A 98 -21.56 6.44 -10.66
N ASN A 99 -20.60 5.68 -11.16
CA ASN A 99 -20.48 5.34 -12.58
C ASN A 99 -21.21 4.04 -12.92
N ILE A 100 -21.44 3.16 -11.93
CA ILE A 100 -22.19 1.90 -12.04
C ILE A 100 -23.60 2.08 -11.51
N LEU A 101 -24.60 1.86 -12.37
CA LEU A 101 -26.01 2.11 -12.01
C LEU A 101 -26.63 1.07 -11.08
N ARG A 102 -26.06 -0.13 -10.98
CA ARG A 102 -26.55 -1.25 -10.16
C ARG A 102 -26.37 -1.05 -8.66
N ALA A 103 -25.51 -0.11 -8.22
CA ALA A 103 -25.21 0.15 -6.82
C ALA A 103 -25.37 1.62 -6.46
N ARG A 104 -25.36 1.92 -5.17
CA ARG A 104 -25.48 3.29 -4.65
C ARG A 104 -24.25 4.14 -5.02
N SER A 105 -23.08 3.54 -4.97
CA SER A 105 -21.78 4.16 -5.30
C SER A 105 -20.85 3.13 -5.92
N ASP A 106 -19.77 3.59 -6.54
CA ASP A 106 -18.72 2.74 -7.09
C ASP A 106 -18.02 1.95 -5.97
N TRP A 107 -17.86 2.54 -4.77
CA TRP A 107 -17.39 1.83 -3.57
C TRP A 107 -18.22 0.59 -3.26
N THR A 108 -19.56 0.78 -3.17
CA THR A 108 -20.47 -0.34 -2.88
C THR A 108 -20.41 -1.40 -3.96
N ALA A 109 -20.39 -0.99 -5.24
CA ALA A 109 -20.28 -1.93 -6.37
C ALA A 109 -19.00 -2.74 -6.31
N SER A 110 -17.85 -2.08 -6.07
CA SER A 110 -16.53 -2.72 -6.03
C SER A 110 -16.41 -3.70 -4.88
N LEU A 111 -16.92 -3.36 -3.69
CA LEU A 111 -16.87 -4.27 -2.54
C LEU A 111 -17.81 -5.46 -2.67
N ASP A 112 -19.01 -5.25 -3.22
CA ASP A 112 -19.95 -6.34 -3.48
C ASP A 112 -19.34 -7.35 -4.48
N GLU A 113 -18.68 -6.86 -5.51
CA GLU A 113 -17.96 -7.66 -6.48
C GLU A 113 -16.76 -8.37 -5.85
N LEU A 114 -15.93 -7.65 -5.12
CA LEU A 114 -14.75 -8.19 -4.44
C LEU A 114 -15.10 -9.34 -3.49
N GLN A 115 -16.14 -9.16 -2.65
CA GLN A 115 -16.59 -10.21 -1.74
C GLN A 115 -17.24 -11.40 -2.46
N ALA A 116 -17.86 -11.17 -3.61
CA ALA A 116 -18.40 -12.25 -4.44
C ALA A 116 -17.29 -13.06 -5.13
N LEU A 117 -16.20 -12.39 -5.56
CA LEU A 117 -15.06 -13.03 -6.22
C LEU A 117 -14.09 -13.68 -5.24
N CYS A 118 -13.93 -13.11 -4.05
CA CYS A 118 -12.99 -13.56 -3.02
C CYS A 118 -13.76 -13.94 -1.74
N PRO A 119 -14.36 -15.14 -1.68
CA PRO A 119 -15.24 -15.55 -0.57
C PRO A 119 -14.51 -15.65 0.77
N ASP A 120 -13.20 -15.86 0.78
CA ASP A 120 -12.37 -15.96 1.97
C ASP A 120 -11.74 -14.61 2.38
N LEU A 121 -12.12 -13.52 1.70
CA LEU A 121 -11.65 -12.18 2.04
C LEU A 121 -12.15 -11.78 3.44
N HIS A 122 -11.23 -11.46 4.32
CA HIS A 122 -11.54 -11.05 5.69
C HIS A 122 -10.80 -9.78 6.15
N HIS A 123 -9.87 -9.22 5.34
CA HIS A 123 -9.08 -8.06 5.71
C HIS A 123 -8.90 -7.09 4.53
N VAL A 124 -9.04 -5.80 4.80
CA VAL A 124 -8.87 -4.74 3.81
C VAL A 124 -7.99 -3.63 4.37
N ALA A 125 -6.92 -3.30 3.66
CA ALA A 125 -6.13 -2.10 3.94
C ALA A 125 -6.65 -0.92 3.09
N ILE A 126 -7.01 0.18 3.73
CA ILE A 126 -7.38 1.44 3.06
C ILE A 126 -6.13 2.30 2.95
N VAL A 127 -5.69 2.54 1.73
CA VAL A 127 -4.59 3.46 1.44
C VAL A 127 -5.11 4.90 1.52
N LEU A 128 -4.53 5.72 2.41
CA LEU A 128 -4.91 7.12 2.60
C LEU A 128 -3.76 8.05 2.19
N PRO A 129 -3.81 8.63 0.96
CA PRO A 129 -2.72 9.45 0.44
C PRO A 129 -2.78 10.89 0.89
N TRP A 130 -1.65 11.44 1.36
CA TRP A 130 -1.30 12.85 1.33
C TRP A 130 -0.11 13.05 0.39
N PHE A 131 0.13 14.28 -0.08
CA PHE A 131 1.06 14.58 -1.16
C PHE A 131 2.30 15.27 -0.65
N GLY A 132 3.48 14.63 -0.91
CA GLY A 132 4.79 15.23 -0.71
C GLY A 132 5.24 16.00 -1.95
N ASP A 133 5.89 17.14 -1.77
CA ASP A 133 6.22 18.08 -2.84
C ASP A 133 7.73 18.23 -3.11
N ASP A 134 8.58 17.52 -2.37
CA ASP A 134 10.04 17.64 -2.51
C ASP A 134 10.75 16.37 -2.01
N LEU A 135 11.83 15.96 -2.68
CA LEU A 135 12.66 14.83 -2.23
C LEU A 135 13.65 15.21 -1.12
N ARG A 136 13.85 16.49 -0.85
CA ARG A 136 14.71 16.98 0.23
C ARG A 136 13.94 16.98 1.54
N ALA A 137 14.34 16.15 2.51
CA ALA A 137 13.65 15.98 3.79
C ALA A 137 13.37 17.31 4.49
N GLY A 138 14.35 18.22 4.57
CA GLY A 138 14.19 19.52 5.20
C GLY A 138 13.25 20.51 4.50
N SER A 139 12.77 20.17 3.28
CA SER A 139 11.89 21.01 2.45
C SER A 139 10.54 20.37 2.15
N CYS A 140 10.44 19.05 2.26
CA CYS A 140 9.24 18.28 1.92
C CYS A 140 8.07 18.66 2.84
N ARG A 141 6.92 18.97 2.23
CA ARG A 141 5.66 19.21 2.93
C ARG A 141 4.66 18.15 2.51
N ILE A 142 4.02 17.54 3.49
CA ILE A 142 3.03 16.48 3.28
C ILE A 142 1.65 17.08 3.49
N ARG A 143 0.89 17.28 2.39
CA ARG A 143 -0.39 18.00 2.42
C ARG A 143 -1.52 17.20 1.78
N PRO A 144 -2.77 17.34 2.26
CA PRO A 144 -3.92 16.78 1.57
C PRO A 144 -4.13 17.52 0.24
N GLY A 145 -4.36 16.76 -0.83
CA GLY A 145 -4.46 17.28 -2.18
C GLY A 145 -5.84 17.11 -2.81
N VAL A 146 -6.17 18.00 -3.76
CA VAL A 146 -7.40 17.97 -4.53
C VAL A 146 -7.12 18.14 -6.01
N THR A 147 -8.00 17.59 -6.84
CA THR A 147 -7.93 17.71 -8.31
C THR A 147 -8.42 19.05 -8.83
N ALA A 148 -9.18 19.81 -8.02
CA ALA A 148 -9.66 21.17 -8.32
C ALA A 148 -9.91 21.94 -7.01
N LEU A 149 -9.56 23.22 -6.97
CA LEU A 149 -9.73 24.08 -5.77
C LEU A 149 -11.17 24.52 -5.53
N SER A 150 -12.08 24.27 -6.45
CA SER A 150 -13.50 24.63 -6.31
C SER A 150 -14.41 23.51 -6.80
N ALA A 151 -15.57 23.39 -6.19
CA ALA A 151 -16.67 22.55 -6.66
C ALA A 151 -17.98 23.35 -6.54
N ARG A 152 -18.82 23.28 -7.57
CA ARG A 152 -20.09 24.00 -7.57
C ARG A 152 -21.18 23.13 -6.97
N LYS A 153 -21.85 23.62 -5.92
CA LYS A 153 -22.96 22.94 -5.19
C LYS A 153 -22.66 21.44 -4.94
N PRO A 154 -21.56 21.08 -4.30
CA PRO A 154 -21.29 19.69 -3.98
C PRO A 154 -22.32 19.18 -2.97
N SER A 155 -22.80 17.94 -3.16
CA SER A 155 -23.69 17.29 -2.19
C SER A 155 -22.95 16.87 -0.90
N GLN A 156 -21.64 16.76 -0.95
CA GLN A 156 -20.74 16.54 0.18
C GLN A 156 -19.57 17.52 0.07
N VAL A 157 -19.32 18.27 1.14
CA VAL A 157 -18.19 19.20 1.21
C VAL A 157 -16.92 18.41 1.47
N TRP A 158 -15.91 18.61 0.61
CA TRP A 158 -14.58 18.05 0.87
C TRP A 158 -13.89 18.84 1.97
N LYS A 159 -13.42 18.12 2.98
CA LYS A 159 -12.62 18.64 4.08
C LYS A 159 -11.70 17.54 4.58
N VAL A 160 -10.45 17.90 4.87
CA VAL A 160 -9.46 17.02 5.48
C VAL A 160 -8.80 17.78 6.63
N GLU A 161 -8.94 17.30 7.86
CA GLU A 161 -8.54 18.00 9.08
C GLU A 161 -9.22 19.41 9.12
N ASN A 162 -8.41 20.48 9.13
CA ASN A 162 -8.88 21.87 9.06
C ASN A 162 -8.75 22.48 7.65
N VAL A 163 -8.33 21.69 6.66
CA VAL A 163 -8.09 22.15 5.29
C VAL A 163 -9.39 22.10 4.50
N THR A 164 -9.76 23.23 3.91
CA THR A 164 -10.84 23.29 2.91
C THR A 164 -10.29 23.01 1.51
N ARG A 165 -11.18 22.71 0.57
CA ARG A 165 -10.79 22.50 -0.83
C ARG A 165 -9.99 23.66 -1.42
N ALA A 166 -10.32 24.90 -1.05
CA ALA A 166 -9.65 26.10 -1.55
C ALA A 166 -8.22 26.26 -1.04
N ASP A 167 -7.92 25.70 0.15
CA ASP A 167 -6.62 25.81 0.82
C ASP A 167 -5.75 24.55 0.61
N ALA A 168 -6.32 23.52 -0.04
CA ALA A 168 -5.62 22.26 -0.27
C ALA A 168 -4.50 22.37 -1.31
N HIS A 169 -3.60 21.40 -1.30
CA HIS A 169 -2.64 21.24 -2.37
C HIS A 169 -3.37 20.92 -3.68
N LEU A 170 -3.18 21.75 -4.71
CA LEU A 170 -3.67 21.45 -6.05
C LEU A 170 -2.73 20.45 -6.71
N ILE A 171 -3.24 19.26 -6.97
CA ILE A 171 -2.48 18.20 -7.63
C ILE A 171 -2.07 18.65 -9.03
N SER A 172 -0.82 18.38 -9.38
CA SER A 172 -0.24 18.71 -10.68
C SER A 172 -0.98 17.98 -11.81
N ARG A 173 -0.79 18.45 -13.03
CA ARG A 173 -1.43 17.87 -14.21
C ARG A 173 -0.48 16.92 -14.95
N SER A 174 -1.06 15.82 -15.42
CA SER A 174 -0.41 14.88 -16.33
C SER A 174 -1.32 14.68 -17.55
N GLY A 175 -0.90 15.16 -18.71
CA GLY A 175 -1.77 15.25 -19.87
C GLY A 175 -3.00 16.14 -19.62
N ASP A 176 -4.18 15.64 -19.97
CA ASP A 176 -5.45 16.38 -19.85
C ASP A 176 -6.08 16.31 -18.44
N GLY A 177 -5.53 15.52 -17.52
CA GLY A 177 -6.08 15.29 -16.19
C GLY A 177 -5.16 15.71 -15.04
N ALA A 178 -5.62 15.55 -13.82
CA ALA A 178 -4.78 15.57 -12.63
C ALA A 178 -3.91 14.30 -12.59
N ALA A 179 -2.68 14.41 -12.10
CA ALA A 179 -1.76 13.27 -11.99
C ALA A 179 -2.27 12.20 -11.02
N TYR A 180 -3.07 12.59 -10.04
CA TYR A 180 -3.63 11.71 -9.00
C TYR A 180 -5.08 12.06 -8.69
N GLY A 181 -5.81 11.17 -8.02
CA GLY A 181 -7.23 11.33 -7.68
C GLY A 181 -7.55 12.20 -6.47
N GLY A 182 -6.56 12.70 -5.76
CA GLY A 182 -6.73 13.51 -4.56
C GLY A 182 -6.83 12.72 -3.25
N THR A 183 -6.74 13.46 -2.16
CA THR A 183 -6.94 12.90 -0.81
C THR A 183 -8.43 12.68 -0.57
N PRO A 184 -8.87 11.48 -0.15
CA PRO A 184 -10.25 11.25 0.26
C PRO A 184 -10.66 12.19 1.40
N SER A 185 -11.90 12.70 1.35
CA SER A 185 -12.42 13.51 2.47
C SER A 185 -12.52 12.70 3.75
N ASP A 186 -12.36 13.35 4.92
CA ASP A 186 -12.46 12.71 6.24
C ASP A 186 -13.76 11.91 6.38
N GLN A 187 -14.87 12.51 5.96
CA GLN A 187 -16.17 11.85 6.00
C GLN A 187 -16.20 10.57 5.16
N SER A 188 -15.57 10.58 3.97
CA SER A 188 -15.50 9.39 3.12
C SER A 188 -14.65 8.28 3.76
N VAL A 189 -13.52 8.61 4.39
CA VAL A 189 -12.66 7.65 5.08
C VAL A 189 -13.39 7.01 6.27
N ILE A 190 -14.00 7.83 7.12
CA ILE A 190 -14.76 7.35 8.29
C ILE A 190 -15.92 6.43 7.84
N ALA A 191 -16.64 6.82 6.78
CA ALA A 191 -17.74 6.03 6.25
C ALA A 191 -17.26 4.70 5.65
N ALA A 192 -16.13 4.71 4.93
CA ALA A 192 -15.51 3.50 4.39
C ALA A 192 -15.11 2.50 5.48
N ILE A 193 -14.42 2.95 6.53
CA ILE A 193 -14.03 2.11 7.67
C ILE A 193 -15.27 1.46 8.30
N ARG A 194 -16.33 2.26 8.52
CA ARG A 194 -17.60 1.74 9.10
C ARG A 194 -18.28 0.74 8.20
N ASP A 195 -18.32 0.98 6.88
CA ASP A 195 -18.93 0.06 5.91
C ASP A 195 -18.17 -1.28 5.85
N LEU A 196 -16.82 -1.25 5.81
CA LEU A 196 -16.00 -2.45 5.85
C LEU A 196 -16.25 -3.27 7.14
N LYS A 197 -16.30 -2.62 8.30
CA LYS A 197 -16.63 -3.29 9.58
C LYS A 197 -18.04 -3.87 9.58
N ALA A 198 -19.02 -3.15 9.03
CA ALA A 198 -20.39 -3.64 8.90
C ALA A 198 -20.50 -4.86 7.96
N ARG A 199 -19.59 -4.99 7.00
CA ARG A 199 -19.44 -6.16 6.12
C ARG A 199 -18.69 -7.34 6.77
N GLY A 200 -18.25 -7.20 8.03
CA GLY A 200 -17.48 -8.22 8.77
C GLY A 200 -16.00 -8.28 8.40
N LEU A 201 -15.47 -7.27 7.74
CA LEU A 201 -14.08 -7.20 7.33
C LEU A 201 -13.23 -6.48 8.39
N LYS A 202 -12.03 -6.98 8.64
CA LYS A 202 -10.99 -6.28 9.39
C LYS A 202 -10.40 -5.16 8.56
N VAL A 203 -10.01 -4.07 9.22
CA VAL A 203 -9.53 -2.86 8.53
C VAL A 203 -8.13 -2.49 9.00
N THR A 204 -7.23 -2.34 8.04
CA THR A 204 -5.95 -1.65 8.21
C THR A 204 -6.07 -0.23 7.65
N LEU A 205 -5.70 0.78 8.42
CA LEU A 205 -5.51 2.12 7.87
C LEU A 205 -4.05 2.31 7.47
N TYR A 206 -3.83 2.72 6.22
CA TYR A 206 -2.53 2.79 5.60
C TYR A 206 -2.21 4.22 5.13
N PRO A 207 -1.66 5.08 6.01
CA PRO A 207 -1.14 6.39 5.64
C PRO A 207 -0.05 6.27 4.56
N PHE A 208 -0.19 7.00 3.46
CA PHE A 208 0.65 6.85 2.27
C PHE A 208 1.09 8.20 1.71
N ILE A 209 2.39 8.41 1.55
CA ILE A 209 2.91 9.61 0.89
C ILE A 209 2.96 9.37 -0.61
N MET A 210 2.15 10.12 -1.37
CA MET A 210 2.28 10.24 -2.83
C MET A 210 3.16 11.44 -3.15
N MET A 211 4.11 11.30 -4.07
CA MET A 211 5.00 12.40 -4.45
C MET A 211 4.44 13.14 -5.64
N ASP A 212 3.97 14.37 -5.43
CA ASP A 212 3.48 15.25 -6.48
C ASP A 212 4.54 16.29 -6.87
N VAL A 213 5.58 15.80 -7.55
CA VAL A 213 6.65 16.60 -8.14
C VAL A 213 6.49 16.57 -9.66
N PRO A 214 6.06 17.67 -10.31
CA PRO A 214 5.79 17.67 -11.75
C PRO A 214 7.07 17.59 -12.60
N PRO A 215 6.96 17.21 -13.89
CA PRO A 215 8.12 16.99 -14.76
C PRO A 215 9.01 18.22 -15.02
N ASP A 216 8.42 19.41 -14.98
CA ASP A 216 9.08 20.69 -15.29
C ASP A 216 9.56 21.44 -14.04
N ASN A 217 9.64 20.75 -12.89
CA ASN A 217 10.09 21.34 -11.65
C ASN A 217 11.55 21.79 -11.71
N GLN A 218 11.87 22.87 -10.98
CA GLN A 218 13.22 23.42 -10.85
C GLN A 218 13.80 23.20 -9.44
N LEU A 219 13.29 22.18 -8.73
CA LEU A 219 13.75 21.85 -7.39
C LEU A 219 15.17 21.30 -7.42
N PRO A 220 16.08 21.74 -6.52
CA PRO A 220 17.38 21.09 -6.36
C PRO A 220 17.20 19.62 -6.03
N SER A 221 17.85 18.73 -6.77
CA SER A 221 17.80 17.29 -6.49
C SER A 221 18.77 16.93 -5.37
N PRO A 222 18.35 16.16 -4.35
CA PRO A 222 19.28 15.69 -3.33
C PRO A 222 20.39 14.81 -3.91
N TYR A 223 20.17 14.22 -5.08
CA TYR A 223 21.12 13.35 -5.78
C TYR A 223 22.01 14.10 -6.79
N GLY A 224 21.92 15.43 -6.81
CA GLY A 224 22.71 16.32 -7.67
C GLY A 224 21.90 16.95 -8.81
N GLY A 225 22.29 18.17 -9.17
CA GLY A 225 21.66 18.93 -10.25
C GLY A 225 20.36 19.66 -9.87
N ILE A 226 19.71 20.21 -10.88
CA ILE A 226 18.42 20.91 -10.81
C ILE A 226 17.37 20.09 -11.58
N GLY A 227 16.15 20.05 -11.04
CA GLY A 227 15.05 19.20 -11.51
C GLY A 227 15.05 17.84 -10.83
N GLN A 228 14.06 17.61 -9.99
CA GLN A 228 13.82 16.28 -9.40
C GLN A 228 13.07 15.41 -10.43
N PRO A 229 13.21 14.05 -10.36
CA PRO A 229 12.41 13.18 -11.22
C PRO A 229 10.91 13.46 -11.07
N ALA A 230 10.17 13.33 -12.15
CA ALA A 230 8.72 13.48 -12.14
C ALA A 230 8.08 12.34 -11.31
N TYR A 231 7.16 12.71 -10.42
CA TYR A 231 6.40 11.76 -9.60
C TYR A 231 7.27 10.68 -8.96
N PRO A 232 8.33 11.06 -8.23
CA PRO A 232 9.31 10.10 -7.74
C PRO A 232 8.73 9.19 -6.67
N TRP A 233 9.32 8.03 -6.52
CA TRP A 233 9.03 7.15 -5.38
C TRP A 233 9.40 7.81 -4.04
N ARG A 234 8.52 7.75 -3.04
CA ARG A 234 8.71 8.34 -1.70
C ARG A 234 9.96 7.83 -0.97
N GLY A 235 10.39 6.60 -1.28
CA GLY A 235 11.63 6.02 -0.76
C GLY A 235 12.89 6.77 -1.15
N ARG A 236 12.79 7.77 -2.04
CA ARG A 236 13.88 8.67 -2.42
C ARG A 236 13.94 9.97 -1.64
N ILE A 237 13.02 10.23 -0.71
CA ILE A 237 13.12 11.37 0.21
C ILE A 237 14.33 11.16 1.11
N THR A 238 15.26 12.13 1.15
CA THR A 238 16.52 11.99 1.91
C THR A 238 17.07 13.36 2.31
N CYS A 239 18.21 13.39 3.03
CA CYS A 239 18.91 14.64 3.32
C CYS A 239 19.44 15.30 2.04
N HIS A 240 19.75 16.58 2.12
CA HIS A 240 20.25 17.33 0.96
C HIS A 240 21.57 18.03 1.28
N PRO A 241 22.62 17.72 0.48
CA PRO A 241 22.77 16.63 -0.49
C PRO A 241 22.66 15.23 0.14
N ALA A 242 22.29 14.23 -0.66
CA ALA A 242 22.12 12.84 -0.21
C ALA A 242 23.46 12.23 0.26
N ALA A 243 23.39 11.17 1.07
CA ALA A 243 24.58 10.41 1.44
C ALA A 243 25.37 9.98 0.21
N GLY A 244 26.70 10.09 0.26
CA GLY A 244 27.62 9.82 -0.86
C GLY A 244 27.74 10.95 -1.90
N VAL A 245 26.91 11.98 -1.83
CA VAL A 245 27.04 13.17 -2.69
C VAL A 245 27.92 14.21 -2.01
N ALA A 246 28.75 14.90 -2.78
CA ALA A 246 29.67 15.93 -2.25
C ALA A 246 28.92 17.01 -1.45
N GLY A 247 29.39 17.32 -0.24
CA GLY A 247 28.76 18.27 0.66
C GLY A 247 27.56 17.70 1.44
N SER A 248 27.35 16.39 1.40
CA SER A 248 26.30 15.74 2.20
C SER A 248 26.42 16.04 3.70
N PRO A 249 25.31 16.39 4.39
CA PRO A 249 25.26 16.51 5.83
C PRO A 249 25.15 15.15 6.55
N ASP A 250 25.06 14.03 5.82
CA ASP A 250 24.97 12.69 6.43
C ASP A 250 26.08 12.49 7.49
N LYS A 251 25.77 11.88 8.62
CA LYS A 251 26.58 11.74 9.82
C LYS A 251 26.82 13.04 10.62
N THR A 252 26.02 14.09 10.39
CA THR A 252 26.11 15.34 11.15
C THR A 252 24.76 15.76 11.71
N ALA A 253 24.78 16.63 12.74
CA ALA A 253 23.56 17.19 13.32
C ALA A 253 22.64 17.88 12.28
N VAL A 254 23.20 18.43 11.21
CA VAL A 254 22.42 19.08 10.14
C VAL A 254 21.49 18.09 9.44
N ALA A 255 21.90 16.84 9.26
CA ALA A 255 21.03 15.81 8.72
C ALA A 255 19.87 15.50 9.68
N GLY A 256 20.15 15.45 10.99
CA GLY A 256 19.12 15.32 12.03
C GLY A 256 18.11 16.48 12.00
N GLU A 257 18.57 17.73 11.83
CA GLU A 257 17.70 18.91 11.68
C GLU A 257 16.77 18.80 10.46
N GLN A 258 17.27 18.29 9.34
CA GLN A 258 16.44 18.06 8.13
C GLN A 258 15.38 16.98 8.37
N VAL A 259 15.71 15.92 9.07
CA VAL A 259 14.75 14.87 9.47
C VAL A 259 13.72 15.43 10.46
N GLN A 260 14.16 16.20 11.44
CA GLN A 260 13.26 16.88 12.40
C GLN A 260 12.26 17.78 11.66
N ALA A 261 12.72 18.55 10.66
CA ALA A 261 11.85 19.41 9.85
C ALA A 261 10.81 18.59 9.05
N PHE A 262 11.20 17.43 8.52
CA PHE A 262 10.28 16.52 7.85
C PHE A 262 9.21 15.98 8.80
N VAL A 263 9.60 15.59 10.00
CA VAL A 263 8.68 14.97 10.97
C VAL A 263 7.79 16.01 11.64
N ASP A 264 8.36 17.09 12.15
CA ASP A 264 7.68 18.03 13.05
C ASP A 264 7.41 19.42 12.42
N GLY A 265 7.71 19.59 11.14
CA GLY A 265 7.33 20.79 10.39
C GLY A 265 5.82 21.04 10.38
N PRO A 266 5.34 22.25 10.01
CA PRO A 266 3.91 22.58 10.00
C PRO A 266 3.06 21.64 9.15
N TRP A 267 3.65 21.08 8.08
CA TRP A 267 3.10 20.06 7.20
C TRP A 267 3.99 18.81 7.25
N GLY A 268 4.33 18.38 8.45
CA GLY A 268 5.23 17.28 8.70
C GLY A 268 4.51 15.95 8.85
N TYR A 269 5.32 14.89 8.93
CA TYR A 269 4.87 13.51 8.97
C TYR A 269 4.05 13.17 10.21
N ARG A 270 4.40 13.71 11.39
CA ARG A 270 3.66 13.52 12.64
C ARG A 270 2.22 14.02 12.53
N ARG A 271 2.02 15.21 11.93
CA ARG A 271 0.68 15.76 11.70
C ARG A 271 -0.17 14.83 10.85
N PHE A 272 0.40 14.29 9.79
CA PHE A 272 -0.27 13.36 8.91
C PHE A 272 -0.71 12.08 9.64
N LEU A 273 0.20 11.45 10.40
CA LEU A 273 -0.12 10.24 11.15
C LEU A 273 -1.17 10.48 12.24
N ASN A 274 -1.04 11.58 13.00
CA ASN A 274 -2.02 11.94 14.03
C ASN A 274 -3.42 12.10 13.42
N HIS A 275 -3.52 12.82 12.29
CA HIS A 275 -4.80 12.96 11.60
C HIS A 275 -5.39 11.61 11.18
N CYS A 276 -4.58 10.70 10.63
CA CYS A 276 -5.04 9.36 10.27
C CYS A 276 -5.51 8.55 11.48
N ALA A 277 -4.79 8.65 12.60
CA ALA A 277 -5.17 7.97 13.85
C ALA A 277 -6.48 8.53 14.42
N ASP A 278 -6.68 9.86 14.35
CA ASP A 278 -7.94 10.50 14.74
C ASP A 278 -9.12 10.03 13.88
N LEU A 279 -8.95 9.87 12.57
CA LEU A 279 -9.97 9.30 11.69
C LEU A 279 -10.31 7.86 12.08
N ALA A 280 -9.30 7.04 12.38
CA ALA A 280 -9.52 5.70 12.86
C ALA A 280 -10.35 5.67 14.14
N GLN A 281 -10.06 6.54 15.11
CA GLN A 281 -10.82 6.67 16.36
C GLN A 281 -12.26 7.12 16.11
N GLN A 282 -12.47 8.16 15.28
CA GLN A 282 -13.80 8.64 14.92
C GLN A 282 -14.65 7.59 14.20
N ALA A 283 -14.00 6.68 13.46
CA ALA A 283 -14.67 5.56 12.81
C ALA A 283 -15.04 4.41 13.76
N GLY A 284 -14.59 4.44 15.01
CA GLY A 284 -14.78 3.37 16.00
C GLY A 284 -13.63 2.36 16.04
N GLY A 285 -12.41 2.78 15.69
CA GLY A 285 -11.18 2.01 15.69
C GLY A 285 -10.95 1.21 14.40
N VAL A 286 -9.71 0.78 14.20
CA VAL A 286 -9.26 -0.12 13.13
C VAL A 286 -8.49 -1.29 13.72
N ASP A 287 -8.36 -2.39 12.97
CA ASP A 287 -7.68 -3.61 13.43
C ASP A 287 -6.16 -3.49 13.32
N ALA A 288 -5.67 -2.72 12.33
CA ALA A 288 -4.25 -2.43 12.19
C ALA A 288 -4.00 -1.02 11.64
N PHE A 289 -2.81 -0.49 11.91
CA PHE A 289 -2.37 0.83 11.47
C PHE A 289 -0.91 0.77 11.04
N LEU A 290 -0.61 1.27 9.84
CA LEU A 290 0.76 1.41 9.36
C LEU A 290 1.29 2.80 9.73
N LEU A 291 2.53 2.85 10.25
CA LEU A 291 3.26 4.10 10.44
C LEU A 291 3.73 4.72 9.10
N GLY A 292 3.27 4.19 7.98
CA GLY A 292 3.71 4.50 6.63
C GLY A 292 4.49 3.35 6.02
N SER A 293 5.09 3.60 4.85
CA SER A 293 5.86 2.57 4.16
C SER A 293 6.93 3.11 3.24
N GLU A 294 7.95 2.29 3.01
CA GLU A 294 8.98 2.49 1.99
C GLU A 294 9.67 3.87 2.07
N LEU A 295 10.04 4.33 3.26
CA LEU A 295 10.76 5.59 3.46
C LEU A 295 12.28 5.35 3.57
N ARG A 296 12.80 4.43 2.75
CA ARG A 296 14.17 3.93 2.76
C ARG A 296 15.23 5.05 2.77
N GLY A 297 15.00 6.11 1.99
CA GLY A 297 15.93 7.24 1.92
C GLY A 297 16.00 8.04 3.22
N LEU A 298 14.92 8.04 4.04
CA LEU A 298 14.86 8.68 5.35
C LEU A 298 15.42 7.78 6.45
N THR A 299 15.07 6.48 6.44
CA THR A 299 15.55 5.52 7.45
C THR A 299 17.06 5.28 7.36
N GLY A 300 17.68 5.59 6.21
CA GLY A 300 19.12 5.51 6.01
C GLY A 300 19.90 6.80 6.37
N ILE A 301 19.25 7.93 6.71
CA ILE A 301 19.93 9.17 7.10
C ILE A 301 20.56 8.99 8.48
N ARG A 302 21.80 9.48 8.64
CA ARG A 302 22.53 9.45 9.90
C ARG A 302 22.81 10.88 10.39
N ASP A 303 22.64 11.12 11.70
CA ASP A 303 23.07 12.34 12.38
C ASP A 303 24.32 12.15 13.25
N GLY A 304 24.88 10.95 13.24
CA GLY A 304 26.12 10.48 13.84
C GLY A 304 26.66 9.29 13.04
N GLN A 305 27.66 8.58 13.56
CA GLN A 305 28.26 7.45 12.86
C GLN A 305 27.29 6.26 12.67
N ASP A 306 26.49 5.98 13.71
CA ASP A 306 25.55 4.84 13.82
C ASP A 306 24.18 5.29 14.39
N SER A 307 23.85 6.54 14.27
CA SER A 307 22.59 7.12 14.77
C SER A 307 21.68 7.48 13.60
N PHE A 308 20.43 6.97 13.64
CA PHE A 308 19.41 7.08 12.60
C PHE A 308 18.21 7.90 13.12
N PRO A 309 18.20 9.22 12.92
CA PRO A 309 17.22 10.12 13.54
C PRO A 309 15.77 9.80 13.10
N PHE A 310 15.55 9.41 11.85
CA PHE A 310 14.18 9.06 11.41
C PHE A 310 13.66 7.77 12.05
N VAL A 311 14.52 6.79 12.29
CA VAL A 311 14.13 5.56 13.03
C VAL A 311 13.78 5.90 14.48
N THR A 312 14.53 6.80 15.10
CA THR A 312 14.20 7.32 16.43
C THR A 312 12.82 8.00 16.46
N HIS A 313 12.51 8.81 15.45
CA HIS A 313 11.18 9.40 15.30
C HIS A 313 10.09 8.35 15.04
N LEU A 314 10.34 7.31 14.24
CA LEU A 314 9.38 6.23 14.03
C LEU A 314 9.05 5.49 15.33
N CYS A 315 10.04 5.27 16.21
CA CYS A 315 9.82 4.68 17.54
C CYS A 315 8.91 5.58 18.40
N ALA A 316 9.16 6.89 18.40
CA ALA A 316 8.33 7.85 19.13
C ALA A 316 6.90 7.90 18.56
N LEU A 317 6.76 7.94 17.24
CA LEU A 317 5.46 7.90 16.55
C LEU A 317 4.70 6.59 16.81
N ALA A 318 5.40 5.45 16.88
CA ALA A 318 4.79 4.18 17.27
C ALA A 318 4.16 4.24 18.67
N ALA A 319 4.89 4.84 19.64
CA ALA A 319 4.38 5.05 21.00
C ALA A 319 3.16 5.99 21.01
N GLU A 320 3.21 7.09 20.24
CA GLU A 320 2.10 8.05 20.12
C GLU A 320 0.86 7.37 19.50
N MET A 321 1.02 6.65 18.38
CA MET A 321 -0.09 5.91 17.75
C MET A 321 -0.65 4.85 18.67
N ARG A 322 0.19 4.15 19.43
CA ARG A 322 -0.25 3.19 20.45
C ARG A 322 -1.09 3.86 21.54
N ALA A 323 -0.70 5.05 21.98
CA ALA A 323 -1.46 5.80 22.98
C ALA A 323 -2.86 6.23 22.43
N ILE A 324 -2.95 6.59 21.16
CA ILE A 324 -4.20 6.99 20.51
C ILE A 324 -5.07 5.78 20.20
N LEU A 325 -4.51 4.76 19.55
CA LEU A 325 -5.27 3.64 18.98
C LEU A 325 -5.53 2.50 19.98
N GLY A 326 -4.80 2.46 21.09
CA GLY A 326 -4.95 1.43 22.12
C GLY A 326 -4.27 0.11 21.76
N SER A 327 -4.36 -0.86 22.68
CA SER A 327 -3.70 -2.17 22.54
C SER A 327 -4.42 -3.14 21.59
N GLY A 328 -5.66 -2.84 21.20
CA GLY A 328 -6.44 -3.68 20.28
C GLY A 328 -6.10 -3.46 18.80
N CYS A 329 -5.36 -2.40 18.47
CA CYS A 329 -4.92 -2.10 17.12
C CYS A 329 -3.48 -2.61 16.91
N GLN A 330 -3.22 -3.41 15.89
CA GLN A 330 -1.86 -3.79 15.51
C GLN A 330 -1.15 -2.62 14.83
N ILE A 331 0.08 -2.34 15.22
CA ILE A 331 0.88 -1.26 14.65
C ILE A 331 2.15 -1.84 14.03
N THR A 332 2.44 -1.42 12.80
CA THR A 332 3.68 -1.75 12.10
C THR A 332 4.11 -0.61 11.17
N TYR A 333 5.28 -0.77 10.56
CA TYR A 333 5.79 0.03 9.45
C TYR A 333 6.00 -0.89 8.25
N GLY A 334 5.59 -0.49 7.06
CA GLY A 334 5.80 -1.26 5.82
C GLY A 334 7.17 -0.92 5.22
N ALA A 335 8.22 -1.62 5.61
CA ALA A 335 9.54 -1.41 5.01
C ALA A 335 9.57 -1.94 3.59
N ASP A 336 10.27 -1.25 2.68
CA ASP A 336 10.59 -1.80 1.37
C ASP A 336 11.39 -3.10 1.52
N TRP A 337 11.19 -4.06 0.60
CA TRP A 337 11.91 -5.33 0.62
C TRP A 337 13.44 -5.17 0.61
N SER A 338 13.94 -4.04 0.11
CA SER A 338 15.36 -3.68 0.14
C SER A 338 15.78 -2.86 1.36
N GLU A 339 14.85 -2.58 2.29
CA GLU A 339 15.03 -1.75 3.48
C GLU A 339 14.99 -2.56 4.77
N TYR A 340 14.05 -3.54 4.88
CA TYR A 340 13.73 -4.22 6.13
C TYR A 340 14.92 -4.94 6.78
N PHE A 341 15.81 -5.50 5.95
CA PHE A 341 16.88 -6.40 6.39
C PHE A 341 18.19 -5.69 6.80
N GLY A 342 18.30 -4.38 6.52
CA GLY A 342 19.44 -3.56 6.91
C GLY A 342 19.80 -2.48 5.87
N TYR A 343 20.65 -1.55 6.30
CA TYR A 343 21.14 -0.43 5.51
C TYR A 343 22.63 -0.64 5.19
N GLN A 344 22.96 -0.71 3.91
CA GLN A 344 24.34 -0.67 3.43
C GLN A 344 24.68 0.77 3.06
N ALA A 345 25.66 1.35 3.75
CA ALA A 345 26.01 2.75 3.57
C ALA A 345 26.52 3.05 2.15
N GLN A 346 25.95 4.08 1.52
CA GLN A 346 26.26 4.48 0.15
C GLN A 346 27.43 5.50 0.09
N ASP A 347 28.27 5.54 1.12
CA ASP A 347 29.38 6.51 1.27
C ASP A 347 30.76 5.89 0.99
N GLY A 348 30.80 4.66 0.47
CA GLY A 348 32.02 3.92 0.16
C GLY A 348 32.72 3.29 1.38
N SER A 349 32.16 3.41 2.59
CA SER A 349 32.73 2.80 3.81
C SER A 349 32.62 1.27 3.82
N GLY A 350 31.60 0.72 3.15
CA GLY A 350 31.22 -0.69 3.26
C GLY A 350 30.51 -1.04 4.58
N ASP A 351 30.13 -0.05 5.35
CA ASP A 351 29.41 -0.23 6.60
C ASP A 351 28.01 -0.80 6.37
N LEU A 352 27.57 -1.70 7.26
CA LEU A 352 26.26 -2.30 7.27
C LEU A 352 25.63 -2.11 8.65
N PHE A 353 24.38 -1.66 8.64
CA PHE A 353 23.59 -1.40 9.83
C PHE A 353 22.25 -2.14 9.77
N PHE A 354 21.84 -2.72 10.88
CA PHE A 354 20.44 -3.15 11.08
C PHE A 354 19.67 -1.97 11.69
N ASN A 355 19.55 -0.90 10.89
CA ASN A 355 19.07 0.41 11.33
C ASN A 355 17.61 0.42 11.80
N LEU A 356 16.77 -0.49 11.31
CA LEU A 356 15.37 -0.64 11.73
C LEU A 356 15.18 -1.50 12.99
N ASP A 357 16.21 -2.16 13.50
CA ASP A 357 16.09 -3.02 14.69
C ASP A 357 15.53 -2.31 15.93
N PRO A 358 15.87 -1.03 16.21
CA PRO A 358 15.23 -0.29 17.29
C PRO A 358 13.72 -0.15 17.12
N LEU A 359 13.24 0.01 15.88
CA LEU A 359 11.81 0.05 15.56
C LEU A 359 11.18 -1.34 15.70
N TRP A 360 11.80 -2.37 15.09
CA TRP A 360 11.28 -3.73 15.15
C TRP A 360 11.19 -4.26 16.59
N SER A 361 12.13 -3.89 17.44
CA SER A 361 12.14 -4.28 18.86
C SER A 361 11.27 -3.40 19.74
N HIS A 362 10.72 -2.31 19.21
CA HIS A 362 9.93 -1.35 20.00
C HIS A 362 8.64 -2.01 20.50
N PRO A 363 8.26 -1.83 21.79
CA PRO A 363 7.08 -2.49 22.39
C PRO A 363 5.74 -2.07 21.75
N ALA A 364 5.67 -0.91 21.10
CA ALA A 364 4.48 -0.46 20.38
C ALA A 364 4.34 -1.07 18.97
N ILE A 365 5.35 -1.79 18.47
CA ILE A 365 5.32 -2.47 17.18
C ILE A 365 4.91 -3.94 17.40
N ASP A 366 3.95 -4.43 16.65
CA ASP A 366 3.39 -5.78 16.81
C ASP A 366 3.90 -6.78 15.76
N ALA A 367 4.36 -6.29 14.62
CA ALA A 367 4.80 -7.14 13.50
C ALA A 367 5.88 -6.44 12.67
N ILE A 368 6.64 -7.20 11.90
CA ILE A 368 7.51 -6.70 10.85
C ILE A 368 6.69 -6.57 9.57
N GLY A 369 6.56 -5.35 9.04
CA GLY A 369 5.89 -5.09 7.77
C GLY A 369 6.90 -5.05 6.63
N ILE A 370 6.63 -5.76 5.54
CA ILE A 370 7.49 -5.78 4.35
C ILE A 370 6.61 -5.58 3.11
N ASP A 371 6.85 -4.49 2.38
CA ASP A 371 6.31 -4.31 1.04
C ASP A 371 7.17 -5.15 0.09
N ASN A 372 6.65 -6.33 -0.28
CA ASN A 372 7.44 -7.38 -0.91
C ASN A 372 7.36 -7.33 -2.44
N TYR A 373 8.48 -6.99 -3.06
CA TYR A 373 8.71 -7.04 -4.51
C TYR A 373 9.93 -7.91 -4.84
N MET A 374 10.26 -8.89 -4.00
CA MET A 374 11.40 -9.77 -4.21
C MET A 374 11.25 -10.58 -5.49
N PRO A 375 12.25 -10.58 -6.40
CA PRO A 375 12.13 -11.24 -7.70
C PRO A 375 12.09 -12.77 -7.54
N LEU A 376 11.15 -13.41 -8.26
CA LEU A 376 11.02 -14.88 -8.30
C LEU A 376 11.49 -15.47 -9.64
N ALA A 377 11.89 -14.64 -10.60
CA ALA A 377 12.44 -15.07 -11.87
C ALA A 377 13.28 -13.96 -12.50
N ASP A 378 14.30 -14.33 -13.28
CA ASP A 378 14.98 -13.47 -14.25
C ASP A 378 14.62 -13.96 -15.65
N TRP A 379 13.32 -13.94 -15.98
CA TRP A 379 12.82 -14.32 -17.29
C TRP A 379 13.01 -13.17 -18.28
N ARG A 380 13.52 -13.50 -19.48
CA ARG A 380 13.71 -12.55 -20.59
C ARG A 380 13.11 -13.10 -21.87
N ASP A 381 12.82 -12.22 -22.83
CA ASP A 381 12.25 -12.63 -24.13
C ASP A 381 13.17 -13.60 -24.87
N SER A 382 14.50 -13.44 -24.76
CA SER A 382 15.50 -14.35 -25.35
C SER A 382 15.39 -15.79 -24.81
N ASP A 383 14.83 -15.98 -23.61
CA ASP A 383 14.71 -17.32 -23.01
C ASP A 383 13.68 -18.22 -23.76
N LEU A 384 12.83 -17.62 -24.60
CA LEU A 384 11.94 -18.38 -25.49
C LEU A 384 12.72 -19.23 -26.51
N ASP A 385 13.86 -18.73 -26.99
CA ASP A 385 14.66 -19.37 -28.03
C ASP A 385 15.91 -20.06 -27.48
N GLU A 386 16.52 -19.47 -26.46
CA GLU A 386 17.81 -19.90 -25.90
C GLU A 386 17.70 -20.79 -24.65
N GLY A 387 16.52 -20.81 -24.03
CA GLY A 387 16.27 -21.43 -22.74
C GLY A 387 16.68 -20.56 -21.55
N ASN A 388 15.95 -20.70 -20.44
CA ASN A 388 16.21 -19.93 -19.23
C ASN A 388 17.35 -20.57 -18.40
N PRO A 389 18.38 -19.80 -17.96
CA PRO A 389 19.51 -20.35 -17.20
C PRO A 389 19.15 -20.92 -15.82
N ASP A 390 17.99 -20.55 -15.26
CA ASP A 390 17.48 -21.09 -14.00
C ASP A 390 16.55 -22.28 -14.19
N GLY A 391 16.45 -22.79 -15.45
CA GLY A 391 15.67 -23.98 -15.79
C GLY A 391 14.16 -23.78 -15.78
N PHE A 392 13.68 -22.54 -16.00
CA PHE A 392 12.26 -22.27 -16.22
C PHE A 392 11.87 -22.72 -17.63
N GLU A 393 10.76 -23.43 -17.74
CA GLU A 393 10.16 -23.79 -19.04
C GLU A 393 9.35 -22.63 -19.64
N THR A 394 8.73 -21.82 -18.79
CA THR A 394 7.96 -20.62 -19.15
C THR A 394 8.07 -19.58 -18.04
N ALA A 395 7.72 -18.31 -18.31
CA ALA A 395 7.62 -17.25 -17.31
C ALA A 395 6.63 -17.58 -16.15
N TYR A 396 5.77 -18.57 -16.34
CA TYR A 396 4.74 -19.00 -15.39
C TYR A 396 5.01 -20.40 -14.79
N ASP A 397 6.23 -20.91 -14.94
CA ASP A 397 6.63 -22.20 -14.37
C ASP A 397 6.52 -22.16 -12.83
N LEU A 398 5.48 -22.80 -12.29
CA LEU A 398 5.19 -22.78 -10.86
C LEU A 398 6.29 -23.45 -10.02
N ASP A 399 6.90 -24.52 -10.53
CA ASP A 399 7.99 -25.20 -9.83
C ASP A 399 9.25 -24.34 -9.82
N GLY A 400 9.54 -23.65 -10.92
CA GLY A 400 10.60 -22.66 -11.03
C GLY A 400 10.37 -21.49 -10.05
N LEU A 401 9.20 -20.87 -10.06
CA LEU A 401 8.84 -19.79 -9.14
C LEU A 401 8.94 -20.23 -7.67
N THR A 402 8.49 -21.44 -7.34
CA THR A 402 8.55 -21.98 -5.98
C THR A 402 10.01 -22.17 -5.51
N ARG A 403 10.88 -22.70 -6.38
CA ARG A 403 12.32 -22.83 -6.06
C ARG A 403 12.96 -21.46 -5.79
N GLN A 404 12.56 -20.42 -6.52
CA GLN A 404 13.13 -19.08 -6.40
C GLN A 404 12.69 -18.30 -5.15
N VAL A 405 11.78 -18.82 -4.34
CA VAL A 405 11.44 -18.22 -3.04
C VAL A 405 12.65 -18.16 -2.11
N VAL A 406 13.48 -19.22 -2.10
CA VAL A 406 14.67 -19.37 -1.26
C VAL A 406 15.94 -19.61 -2.10
N SER A 407 16.00 -19.05 -3.30
CA SER A 407 17.17 -19.13 -4.18
C SER A 407 17.19 -17.95 -5.17
N GLY A 408 18.18 -17.89 -6.05
CA GLY A 408 18.27 -16.92 -7.13
C GLY A 408 18.67 -15.51 -6.71
N GLU A 409 18.14 -14.50 -7.44
CA GLU A 409 18.46 -13.09 -7.16
C GLU A 409 18.05 -12.70 -5.73
N GLY A 410 19.00 -12.14 -4.99
CA GLY A 410 18.78 -11.72 -3.60
C GLY A 410 18.91 -12.82 -2.54
N TYR A 411 19.21 -14.06 -2.99
CA TYR A 411 19.57 -15.17 -2.11
C TYR A 411 20.95 -15.74 -2.46
N ASP A 412 21.13 -16.19 -3.71
CA ASP A 412 22.40 -16.79 -4.16
C ASP A 412 23.31 -15.76 -4.83
N TRP A 413 22.73 -14.82 -5.57
CA TRP A 413 23.43 -13.85 -6.39
C TRP A 413 22.70 -12.52 -6.51
N TYR A 414 23.39 -11.52 -7.03
CA TYR A 414 22.88 -10.18 -7.34
C TYR A 414 23.54 -9.62 -8.60
N TYR A 415 23.00 -8.54 -9.16
CA TYR A 415 23.63 -7.75 -10.22
C TYR A 415 24.35 -6.55 -9.61
N ALA A 416 25.68 -6.46 -9.80
CA ALA A 416 26.50 -5.39 -9.22
C ALA A 416 26.29 -4.04 -9.95
N SER A 417 25.82 -4.07 -11.21
CA SER A 417 25.56 -2.86 -12.02
C SER A 417 24.40 -3.09 -12.98
N VAL A 418 23.94 -2.00 -13.63
CA VAL A 418 22.96 -2.07 -14.72
C VAL A 418 23.50 -2.88 -15.90
N GLU A 419 24.78 -2.69 -16.26
CA GLU A 419 25.44 -3.44 -17.33
C GLU A 419 25.48 -4.94 -17.01
N ASP A 420 25.78 -5.30 -15.75
CA ASP A 420 25.75 -6.69 -15.32
C ASP A 420 24.35 -7.30 -15.44
N ARG A 421 23.32 -6.52 -15.14
CA ARG A 421 21.93 -6.95 -15.32
C ARG A 421 21.60 -7.15 -16.80
N GLU A 422 21.98 -6.22 -17.66
CA GLU A 422 21.74 -6.32 -19.11
C GLU A 422 22.42 -7.56 -19.71
N THR A 423 23.65 -7.84 -19.27
CA THR A 423 24.48 -8.96 -19.78
C THR A 423 24.31 -10.28 -19.00
N ARG A 424 23.40 -10.33 -18.00
CA ARG A 424 23.24 -11.48 -17.05
C ARG A 424 24.52 -11.89 -16.34
N ARG A 425 25.42 -10.97 -16.06
CA ARG A 425 26.64 -11.26 -15.29
C ARG A 425 26.31 -11.24 -13.79
N ARG A 426 26.06 -12.41 -13.22
CA ARG A 426 25.66 -12.61 -11.84
C ARG A 426 26.86 -12.63 -10.90
N SER A 427 26.78 -11.91 -9.77
CA SER A 427 27.77 -11.93 -8.70
C SER A 427 27.23 -12.73 -7.51
N PRO A 428 27.99 -13.69 -6.94
CA PRO A 428 27.50 -14.48 -5.80
C PRO A 428 27.38 -13.61 -4.55
N ILE A 429 26.33 -13.85 -3.74
CA ILE A 429 26.20 -13.26 -2.41
C ILE A 429 26.99 -14.11 -1.43
N ALA A 430 28.11 -13.56 -0.96
CA ALA A 430 29.01 -14.20 -0.01
C ALA A 430 29.36 -13.23 1.12
N ASP A 431 29.77 -13.77 2.26
CA ASP A 431 30.31 -13.01 3.38
C ASP A 431 31.70 -13.52 3.73
N GLY A 432 32.70 -12.78 3.26
CA GLY A 432 34.11 -13.07 3.57
C GLY A 432 34.55 -12.66 4.98
N LEU A 433 33.72 -11.87 5.70
CA LEU A 433 34.07 -11.34 7.02
C LEU A 433 33.76 -12.32 8.16
N ALA A 434 32.54 -12.84 8.19
CA ALA A 434 32.05 -13.61 9.33
C ALA A 434 31.28 -14.89 8.93
N GLY A 435 31.25 -15.23 7.63
CA GLY A 435 30.58 -16.42 7.12
C GLY A 435 29.03 -16.39 7.28
N LYS A 436 28.45 -15.19 7.29
CA LYS A 436 27.01 -14.96 7.48
C LYS A 436 26.41 -14.28 6.23
N PRO A 437 26.32 -14.96 5.07
CA PRO A 437 25.86 -14.34 3.83
C PRO A 437 24.42 -13.79 3.91
N TRP A 438 23.60 -14.28 4.84
CA TRP A 438 22.22 -13.83 5.06
C TRP A 438 22.13 -12.33 5.36
N VAL A 439 23.17 -11.68 5.91
CA VAL A 439 23.17 -10.23 6.18
C VAL A 439 23.09 -9.38 4.90
N TYR A 440 23.37 -9.98 3.73
CA TYR A 440 23.29 -9.36 2.41
C TYR A 440 22.13 -9.90 1.57
N ARG A 441 21.37 -10.89 2.10
CA ARG A 441 20.30 -11.59 1.41
C ARG A 441 18.93 -11.07 1.80
N TYR A 442 18.33 -10.26 0.98
CA TYR A 442 16.97 -9.77 1.26
C TYR A 442 15.88 -10.85 1.16
N LYS A 443 16.16 -12.01 0.55
CA LYS A 443 15.26 -13.17 0.52
C LYS A 443 15.43 -14.14 1.67
N ASP A 444 16.50 -14.06 2.44
CA ASP A 444 16.77 -14.99 3.54
C ASP A 444 16.09 -14.56 4.84
N LEU A 445 14.73 -14.49 4.76
CA LEU A 445 13.87 -14.09 5.87
C LEU A 445 14.06 -14.99 7.10
N GLU A 446 14.26 -16.29 6.88
CA GLU A 446 14.42 -17.26 7.98
C GLU A 446 15.68 -16.98 8.78
N SER A 447 16.83 -16.82 8.10
CA SER A 447 18.09 -16.51 8.79
C SER A 447 18.04 -15.14 9.45
N TRP A 448 17.50 -14.11 8.78
CA TRP A 448 17.34 -12.78 9.34
C TRP A 448 16.48 -12.80 10.61
N TRP A 449 15.35 -13.51 10.59
CA TRP A 449 14.42 -13.63 11.71
C TRP A 449 15.00 -14.41 12.91
N SER A 450 15.78 -15.45 12.62
CA SER A 450 16.23 -16.43 13.61
C SER A 450 17.55 -16.09 14.26
N ASN A 451 18.31 -15.14 13.73
CA ASN A 451 19.64 -14.78 14.23
C ASN A 451 19.63 -13.44 14.98
N ARG A 452 20.62 -13.23 15.87
CA ARG A 452 20.96 -11.92 16.40
C ARG A 452 21.64 -11.08 15.33
N HIS A 453 21.36 -9.80 15.30
CA HIS A 453 21.94 -8.86 14.36
C HIS A 453 23.14 -8.12 14.97
N TYR A 454 24.16 -7.91 14.15
CA TYR A 454 25.38 -7.20 14.51
C TYR A 454 25.74 -6.22 13.40
N ASN A 455 25.85 -4.94 13.72
CA ASN A 455 26.31 -3.95 12.76
C ASN A 455 27.75 -4.27 12.32
N ARG A 456 28.13 -3.81 11.15
CA ARG A 456 29.49 -3.96 10.59
C ARG A 456 30.04 -2.58 10.27
N LEU A 457 31.11 -2.21 10.95
CA LEU A 457 31.71 -0.90 10.87
C LEU A 457 33.21 -1.04 10.58
N ALA A 458 33.71 -0.24 9.62
CA ALA A 458 35.12 -0.24 9.24
C ALA A 458 35.70 -1.65 8.97
N GLY A 459 34.90 -2.49 8.33
CA GLY A 459 35.31 -3.87 7.97
C GLY A 459 35.31 -4.86 9.13
N ALA A 460 34.66 -4.56 10.26
CA ALA A 460 34.56 -5.47 11.41
C ALA A 460 33.10 -5.61 11.87
N GLU A 461 32.74 -6.82 12.30
CA GLU A 461 31.44 -7.06 12.96
C GLU A 461 31.49 -6.55 14.39
N ALA A 462 30.46 -5.82 14.84
CA ALA A 462 30.33 -5.32 16.20
C ALA A 462 30.34 -6.46 17.23
N THR A 463 30.91 -6.21 18.41
CA THR A 463 30.96 -7.20 19.50
C THR A 463 29.65 -7.34 20.26
N GLN A 464 28.78 -6.33 20.16
CA GLN A 464 27.47 -6.33 20.80
C GLN A 464 26.37 -6.42 19.73
N PRO A 465 25.32 -7.20 20.00
CA PRO A 465 24.17 -7.25 19.09
C PRO A 465 23.37 -5.94 19.13
N THR A 466 22.57 -5.73 18.09
CA THR A 466 21.55 -4.67 18.05
C THR A 466 20.39 -4.94 19.03
N ALA A 467 19.37 -4.11 18.98
CA ALA A 467 18.16 -4.28 19.81
C ALA A 467 17.29 -5.49 19.39
N TRP A 468 17.53 -6.07 18.20
CA TRP A 468 16.74 -7.20 17.70
C TRP A 468 16.85 -8.45 18.58
N VAL A 469 15.69 -9.03 18.88
CA VAL A 469 15.60 -10.32 19.57
C VAL A 469 15.00 -11.35 18.62
N PRO A 470 15.69 -12.43 18.28
CA PRO A 470 15.17 -13.47 17.39
C PRO A 470 13.77 -13.94 17.79
N HIS A 471 12.91 -14.15 16.81
CA HIS A 471 11.53 -14.63 17.00
C HIS A 471 10.63 -13.76 17.90
N SER A 472 10.95 -12.48 18.11
CA SER A 472 10.21 -11.62 19.04
C SER A 472 8.95 -10.98 18.45
N LYS A 473 8.75 -11.06 17.13
CA LYS A 473 7.60 -10.45 16.41
C LYS A 473 6.89 -11.46 15.52
#